data_56d77b117a7c7be990c0da419652c8aa
#
_entry.id   56d77b117a7c7be990c0da419652c8aa
#
_cell.length_a   1.000
_cell.length_b   1.000
_cell.length_c   1.000
_cell.angle_alpha   90.00
_cell.angle_beta   90.00
_cell.angle_gamma   90.00
#
_symmetry.space_group_name_H-M   'P 1'
#
loop_
_entity.id
_entity.type
_entity.pdbx_description
1 polymer ?
#
loop_
_entity_poly.entity_id
_entity_poly.type
_entity_poly.pdbx_seq_one_letter_code
_entity_poly.pdbx_strand_id
1 'polypeptide(L)'
;MHLKELDANLVVVLDALLIDASVTKAAERLGRSPSAISHALANLREVFGDELFVRAGQRLVPTAKALELAPTIHVIVTGIESLLRPTAPFDPRTQDRSFCILSREAAEFTLLQPLRERLRELAPGIGIASAPLDEETWMDKLRTGQAQFAVIEAVRGEEAAELHWSELFEDEWVTLAPTSHPLCGTIPSGEAMAGAAHVLIAPPPQLRDQLHAYLDRMGLTSGEGMRASSLFAGLFLALQANSLVTVPASVAKAVRRHLPLKPIGGASKGAITKTFLVWHRSMDRDECHAWLRHQFEAAAPNIEP
;
A
#
# COMPACT_ATOMS: atom_id res chain seq x y z
N MET A 1 -21.77 20.33 -29.09
CA MET A 1 -20.31 20.16 -29.18
C MET A 1 -19.90 18.97 -28.32
N HIS A 2 -19.36 17.92 -28.90
CA HIS A 2 -18.88 16.76 -28.15
C HIS A 2 -17.38 16.86 -27.97
N LEU A 3 -16.87 16.35 -26.84
CA LEU A 3 -15.42 16.36 -26.53
C LEU A 3 -14.56 15.71 -27.64
N LYS A 4 -15.16 14.82 -28.44
CA LYS A 4 -14.51 14.17 -29.60
C LYS A 4 -14.20 15.11 -30.78
N GLU A 5 -14.79 16.29 -30.81
CA GLU A 5 -14.62 17.29 -31.86
C GLU A 5 -13.46 18.25 -31.58
N LEU A 6 -12.97 18.29 -30.34
CA LEU A 6 -11.87 19.14 -29.93
C LEU A 6 -10.57 18.32 -29.84
N ASP A 7 -9.68 18.49 -30.82
CA ASP A 7 -8.31 17.95 -30.78
C ASP A 7 -7.46 18.75 -29.77
N ALA A 8 -6.79 18.06 -28.85
CA ALA A 8 -5.90 18.67 -27.87
C ALA A 8 -4.79 19.53 -28.52
N ASN A 9 -4.35 19.19 -29.72
CA ASN A 9 -3.39 19.98 -30.49
C ASN A 9 -3.95 21.37 -30.87
N LEU A 10 -5.26 21.46 -31.09
CA LEU A 10 -5.90 22.77 -31.41
C LEU A 10 -5.90 23.67 -30.15
N VAL A 11 -6.04 23.09 -28.96
CA VAL A 11 -5.98 23.83 -27.69
C VAL A 11 -4.60 24.45 -27.49
N VAL A 12 -3.52 23.68 -27.77
CA VAL A 12 -2.13 24.17 -27.69
C VAL A 12 -1.88 25.28 -28.71
N VAL A 13 -2.43 25.17 -29.93
CA VAL A 13 -2.31 26.24 -30.96
C VAL A 13 -3.04 27.51 -30.52
N LEU A 14 -4.23 27.37 -29.92
CA LEU A 14 -5.02 28.52 -29.45
C LEU A 14 -4.27 29.25 -28.34
N ASP A 15 -3.68 28.54 -27.38
CA ASP A 15 -2.86 29.14 -26.32
C ASP A 15 -1.67 29.92 -26.88
N ALA A 16 -0.92 29.33 -27.81
CA ALA A 16 0.21 30.00 -28.47
C ALA A 16 -0.23 31.25 -29.22
N LEU A 17 -1.38 31.24 -29.90
CA LEU A 17 -1.91 32.41 -30.59
C LEU A 17 -2.39 33.52 -29.63
N LEU A 18 -2.94 33.13 -28.47
CA LEU A 18 -3.32 34.08 -27.40
C LEU A 18 -2.11 34.78 -26.81
N ILE A 19 -0.99 34.07 -26.66
CA ILE A 19 0.26 34.60 -26.12
C ILE A 19 0.98 35.51 -27.15
N ASP A 20 1.15 35.01 -28.38
CA ASP A 20 2.03 35.60 -29.36
C ASP A 20 1.33 36.68 -30.27
N ALA A 21 0.01 36.63 -30.35
CA ALA A 21 -0.81 37.46 -31.21
C ALA A 21 -0.31 37.49 -32.69
N SER A 22 0.32 36.40 -33.13
CA SER A 22 0.95 36.25 -34.46
C SER A 22 1.05 34.81 -34.88
N VAL A 23 0.58 34.49 -36.09
CA VAL A 23 0.69 33.13 -36.67
C VAL A 23 2.15 32.72 -36.83
N THR A 24 3.02 33.59 -37.26
CA THR A 24 4.44 33.29 -37.46
C THR A 24 5.15 32.97 -36.12
N LYS A 25 4.94 33.80 -35.11
CA LYS A 25 5.56 33.57 -33.78
C LYS A 25 5.01 32.32 -33.11
N ALA A 26 3.69 32.08 -33.19
CA ALA A 26 3.08 30.84 -32.69
C ALA A 26 3.63 29.61 -33.42
N ALA A 27 3.87 29.72 -34.74
CA ALA A 27 4.50 28.65 -35.52
C ALA A 27 5.94 28.36 -35.06
N GLU A 28 6.75 29.40 -34.85
CA GLU A 28 8.12 29.28 -34.29
C GLU A 28 8.09 28.64 -32.88
N ARG A 29 7.22 29.12 -31.99
CA ARG A 29 7.05 28.58 -30.62
C ARG A 29 6.74 27.09 -30.62
N LEU A 30 5.84 26.64 -31.52
CA LEU A 30 5.38 25.27 -31.58
C LEU A 30 6.19 24.37 -32.53
N GLY A 31 7.24 24.89 -33.17
CA GLY A 31 8.03 24.14 -34.16
C GLY A 31 7.23 23.68 -35.37
N ARG A 32 6.22 24.47 -35.80
CA ARG A 32 5.31 24.15 -36.92
C ARG A 32 5.44 25.17 -38.04
N SER A 33 4.88 24.85 -39.18
CA SER A 33 4.78 25.84 -40.28
C SER A 33 3.65 26.86 -40.05
N PRO A 34 3.79 28.11 -40.53
CA PRO A 34 2.72 29.12 -40.47
C PRO A 34 1.41 28.65 -41.14
N SER A 35 1.51 27.84 -42.20
CA SER A 35 0.35 27.25 -42.86
C SER A 35 -0.38 26.26 -41.97
N ALA A 36 0.32 25.45 -41.21
CA ALA A 36 -0.26 24.50 -40.24
C ALA A 36 -1.02 25.25 -39.12
N ILE A 37 -0.45 26.35 -38.60
CA ILE A 37 -1.12 27.17 -37.60
C ILE A 37 -2.35 27.85 -38.17
N SER A 38 -2.28 28.36 -39.42
CA SER A 38 -3.43 28.96 -40.08
C SER A 38 -4.57 27.95 -40.31
N HIS A 39 -4.24 26.72 -40.68
CA HIS A 39 -5.21 25.64 -40.82
C HIS A 39 -5.84 25.27 -39.45
N ALA A 40 -5.03 25.13 -38.40
CA ALA A 40 -5.52 24.90 -37.06
C ALA A 40 -6.46 26.03 -36.56
N LEU A 41 -6.12 27.30 -36.86
CA LEU A 41 -7.00 28.42 -36.53
C LEU A 41 -8.33 28.37 -37.30
N ALA A 42 -8.33 27.94 -38.55
CA ALA A 42 -9.58 27.74 -39.33
C ALA A 42 -10.44 26.68 -38.63
N ASN A 43 -9.88 25.52 -38.23
CA ASN A 43 -10.62 24.48 -37.52
C ASN A 43 -11.15 24.99 -36.17
N LEU A 44 -10.37 25.77 -35.43
CA LEU A 44 -10.80 26.38 -34.17
C LEU A 44 -12.01 27.30 -34.34
N ARG A 45 -12.03 28.09 -35.45
CA ARG A 45 -13.18 28.95 -35.80
C ARG A 45 -14.44 28.15 -36.02
N GLU A 46 -14.33 27.02 -36.71
CA GLU A 46 -15.46 26.11 -36.92
C GLU A 46 -15.95 25.51 -35.59
N VAL A 47 -15.03 25.04 -34.75
CA VAL A 47 -15.37 24.42 -33.45
C VAL A 47 -16.05 25.41 -32.51
N PHE A 48 -15.57 26.66 -32.43
CA PHE A 48 -16.09 27.65 -31.49
C PHE A 48 -17.16 28.56 -32.08
N GLY A 49 -17.38 28.51 -33.41
CA GLY A 49 -18.35 29.37 -34.11
C GLY A 49 -17.99 30.87 -33.99
N ASP A 50 -16.72 31.20 -33.89
CA ASP A 50 -16.19 32.54 -33.67
C ASP A 50 -14.89 32.73 -34.46
N GLU A 51 -14.61 33.94 -34.93
CA GLU A 51 -13.36 34.27 -35.63
C GLU A 51 -12.12 34.10 -34.74
N LEU A 52 -12.25 34.09 -33.41
CA LEU A 52 -11.25 34.03 -32.35
C LEU A 52 -10.18 35.13 -32.44
N PHE A 53 -9.71 35.43 -33.66
CA PHE A 53 -8.76 36.52 -33.91
C PHE A 53 -9.12 37.25 -35.15
N VAL A 54 -9.06 38.59 -35.07
CA VAL A 54 -9.22 39.48 -36.21
C VAL A 54 -7.91 40.21 -36.55
N ARG A 55 -7.70 40.60 -37.78
CA ARG A 55 -6.51 41.33 -38.19
C ARG A 55 -6.65 42.82 -37.91
N ALA A 56 -5.69 43.39 -37.18
CA ALA A 56 -5.50 44.82 -37.02
C ALA A 56 -4.08 45.20 -37.51
N GLY A 57 -4.01 45.58 -38.78
CA GLY A 57 -2.74 45.78 -39.50
C GLY A 57 -1.99 44.44 -39.64
N GLN A 58 -0.77 44.35 -39.07
CA GLN A 58 0.06 43.17 -39.11
C GLN A 58 -0.10 42.25 -37.87
N ARG A 59 -0.96 42.60 -36.91
CA ARG A 59 -1.19 41.86 -35.68
C ARG A 59 -2.54 41.15 -35.67
N LEU A 60 -2.62 40.07 -34.97
CA LEU A 60 -3.87 39.44 -34.60
C LEU A 60 -4.36 40.04 -33.26
N VAL A 61 -5.67 40.34 -33.22
CA VAL A 61 -6.32 40.82 -32.01
C VAL A 61 -7.38 39.79 -31.62
N PRO A 62 -7.35 39.25 -30.37
CA PRO A 62 -8.33 38.28 -29.94
C PRO A 62 -9.72 38.88 -29.83
N THR A 63 -10.74 38.10 -30.19
CA THR A 63 -12.14 38.43 -29.95
C THR A 63 -12.53 38.36 -28.49
N ALA A 64 -13.69 38.91 -28.13
CA ALA A 64 -14.20 38.76 -26.74
C ALA A 64 -14.33 37.28 -26.36
N LYS A 65 -14.72 36.42 -27.31
CA LYS A 65 -14.82 34.96 -27.11
C LYS A 65 -13.45 34.32 -26.83
N ALA A 66 -12.43 34.68 -27.59
CA ALA A 66 -11.06 34.20 -27.37
C ALA A 66 -10.54 34.61 -26.01
N LEU A 67 -10.80 35.86 -25.56
CA LEU A 67 -10.42 36.33 -24.24
C LEU A 67 -11.17 35.60 -23.09
N GLU A 68 -12.43 35.30 -23.28
CA GLU A 68 -13.23 34.49 -22.33
C GLU A 68 -12.65 33.09 -22.18
N LEU A 69 -12.20 32.46 -23.26
CA LEU A 69 -11.61 31.11 -23.24
C LEU A 69 -10.19 31.06 -22.70
N ALA A 70 -9.42 32.15 -22.80
CA ALA A 70 -8.00 32.19 -22.50
C ALA A 70 -7.60 31.57 -21.13
N PRO A 71 -8.25 31.89 -20.00
CA PRO A 71 -7.89 31.31 -18.72
C PRO A 71 -8.02 29.77 -18.70
N THR A 72 -9.11 29.25 -19.26
CA THR A 72 -9.37 27.80 -19.30
C THR A 72 -8.38 27.09 -20.22
N ILE A 73 -8.11 27.66 -21.40
CA ILE A 73 -7.14 27.14 -22.36
C ILE A 73 -5.74 27.05 -21.72
N HIS A 74 -5.31 28.11 -21.04
CA HIS A 74 -4.00 28.13 -20.38
C HIS A 74 -3.88 27.06 -19.27
N VAL A 75 -4.91 26.84 -18.47
CA VAL A 75 -4.96 25.79 -17.46
C VAL A 75 -4.82 24.41 -18.11
N ILE A 76 -5.51 24.16 -19.22
CA ILE A 76 -5.43 22.87 -19.93
C ILE A 76 -4.01 22.64 -20.45
N VAL A 77 -3.42 23.63 -21.15
CA VAL A 77 -2.07 23.51 -21.72
C VAL A 77 -1.02 23.31 -20.62
N THR A 78 -1.08 24.08 -19.54
CA THR A 78 -0.21 23.88 -18.37
C THR A 78 -0.34 22.48 -17.77
N GLY A 79 -1.57 21.95 -17.72
CA GLY A 79 -1.84 20.57 -17.31
C GLY A 79 -1.16 19.55 -18.22
N ILE A 80 -1.27 19.72 -19.54
CA ILE A 80 -0.59 18.86 -20.53
C ILE A 80 0.94 18.96 -20.37
N GLU A 81 1.49 20.16 -20.25
CA GLU A 81 2.94 20.36 -20.03
C GLU A 81 3.43 19.68 -18.76
N SER A 82 2.62 19.66 -17.71
CA SER A 82 2.98 19.01 -16.45
C SER A 82 3.19 17.49 -16.60
N LEU A 83 2.48 16.85 -17.55
CA LEU A 83 2.65 15.42 -17.85
C LEU A 83 4.00 15.12 -18.53
N LEU A 84 4.59 16.11 -19.19
CA LEU A 84 5.84 15.98 -19.95
C LEU A 84 7.07 16.43 -19.15
N ARG A 85 6.86 17.03 -17.98
CA ARG A 85 7.98 17.43 -17.12
C ARG A 85 8.70 16.18 -16.60
N PRO A 86 10.05 16.17 -16.65
CA PRO A 86 10.80 15.14 -15.95
C PRO A 86 10.37 15.13 -14.48
N THR A 87 10.08 13.96 -13.97
CA THR A 87 9.79 13.78 -12.54
C THR A 87 11.00 14.31 -11.76
N ALA A 88 10.77 15.20 -10.79
CA ALA A 88 11.84 15.64 -9.90
C ALA A 88 12.47 14.41 -9.23
N PRO A 89 13.77 14.42 -8.93
CA PRO A 89 14.38 13.31 -8.18
C PRO A 89 13.54 12.97 -6.96
N PHE A 90 13.38 11.68 -6.71
CA PHE A 90 12.59 11.22 -5.59
C PHE A 90 13.18 11.72 -4.26
N ASP A 91 12.38 12.44 -3.50
CA ASP A 91 12.67 12.82 -2.11
C ASP A 91 11.48 12.40 -1.24
N PRO A 92 11.65 11.46 -0.31
CA PRO A 92 10.57 10.97 0.54
C PRO A 92 9.91 12.06 1.38
N ARG A 93 10.64 13.13 1.73
CA ARG A 93 10.15 14.23 2.56
C ARG A 93 9.12 15.12 1.86
N THR A 94 9.13 15.12 0.52
CA THR A 94 8.25 15.95 -0.30
C THR A 94 7.09 15.18 -0.89
N GLN A 95 7.02 13.87 -0.64
CA GLN A 95 5.93 13.04 -1.15
C GLN A 95 4.65 13.28 -0.35
N ASP A 96 3.53 13.32 -1.06
CA ASP A 96 2.17 13.35 -0.48
C ASP A 96 1.37 12.24 -1.15
N ARG A 97 1.44 11.03 -0.58
CA ARG A 97 0.81 9.81 -1.12
C ARG A 97 0.32 8.91 0.00
N SER A 98 -0.77 8.21 -0.27
CA SER A 98 -1.29 7.17 0.62
C SER A 98 -1.20 5.79 -0.04
N PHE A 99 -0.80 4.79 0.75
CA PHE A 99 -0.69 3.40 0.32
C PHE A 99 -1.66 2.54 1.11
N CYS A 100 -2.44 1.73 0.40
CA CYS A 100 -3.30 0.71 0.98
C CYS A 100 -2.51 -0.60 1.10
N ILE A 101 -2.49 -1.18 2.30
CA ILE A 101 -1.78 -2.40 2.63
C ILE A 101 -2.79 -3.44 3.10
N LEU A 102 -2.93 -4.52 2.35
CA LEU A 102 -3.74 -5.65 2.77
C LEU A 102 -3.00 -6.43 3.84
N SER A 103 -3.59 -6.61 5.00
CA SER A 103 -2.93 -7.30 6.10
C SER A 103 -3.93 -7.97 7.03
N ARG A 104 -3.42 -8.88 7.87
CA ARG A 104 -4.15 -9.44 9.02
C ARG A 104 -3.81 -8.66 10.27
N GLU A 105 -4.61 -8.84 11.32
CA GLU A 105 -4.45 -8.16 12.62
C GLU A 105 -3.00 -8.21 13.16
N ALA A 106 -2.34 -9.36 13.08
CA ALA A 106 -0.98 -9.52 13.57
C ALA A 106 -0.01 -8.51 12.97
N ALA A 107 -0.03 -8.36 11.64
CA ALA A 107 0.86 -7.46 10.93
C ALA A 107 0.60 -5.98 11.26
N GLU A 108 -0.61 -5.60 11.63
CA GLU A 108 -0.95 -4.21 11.94
C GLU A 108 -0.11 -3.66 13.09
N PHE A 109 0.09 -4.42 14.15
CA PHE A 109 0.86 -3.96 15.30
C PHE A 109 2.28 -4.49 15.37
N THR A 110 2.61 -5.59 14.69
CA THR A 110 3.98 -6.11 14.66
C THR A 110 4.85 -5.45 13.60
N LEU A 111 4.25 -4.98 12.51
CA LEU A 111 4.96 -4.43 11.35
C LEU A 111 4.47 -3.01 10.98
N LEU A 112 3.15 -2.80 10.78
CA LEU A 112 2.65 -1.53 10.27
C LEU A 112 2.76 -0.39 11.29
N GLN A 113 2.60 -0.67 12.59
CA GLN A 113 2.79 0.33 13.62
C GLN A 113 4.26 0.83 13.71
N PRO A 114 5.29 -0.04 13.77
CA PRO A 114 6.68 0.38 13.67
C PRO A 114 7.01 1.12 12.36
N LEU A 115 6.46 0.65 11.23
CA LEU A 115 6.61 1.33 9.95
C LEU A 115 6.05 2.75 10.00
N ARG A 116 4.85 2.94 10.55
CA ARG A 116 4.22 4.24 10.68
C ARG A 116 5.03 5.22 11.54
N GLU A 117 5.64 4.75 12.62
CA GLU A 117 6.54 5.56 13.45
C GLU A 117 7.74 6.05 12.64
N ARG A 118 8.36 5.18 11.86
CA ARG A 118 9.46 5.54 10.97
C ARG A 118 9.05 6.56 9.90
N LEU A 119 7.89 6.35 9.26
CA LEU A 119 7.40 7.25 8.21
C LEU A 119 7.12 8.66 8.73
N ARG A 120 6.65 8.80 9.96
CA ARG A 120 6.43 10.13 10.57
C ARG A 120 7.70 10.99 10.62
N GLU A 121 8.87 10.37 10.75
CA GLU A 121 10.16 11.06 10.80
C GLU A 121 10.76 11.26 9.41
N LEU A 122 10.67 10.24 8.56
CA LEU A 122 11.39 10.19 7.29
C LEU A 122 10.59 10.79 6.13
N ALA A 123 9.27 10.65 6.15
CA ALA A 123 8.37 11.00 5.05
C ALA A 123 6.96 11.33 5.59
N PRO A 124 6.78 12.47 6.28
CA PRO A 124 5.54 12.79 7.00
C PRO A 124 4.30 12.89 6.10
N GLY A 125 4.47 13.13 4.80
CA GLY A 125 3.38 13.15 3.82
C GLY A 125 3.02 11.78 3.25
N ILE A 126 3.79 10.70 3.58
CA ILE A 126 3.44 9.36 3.15
C ILE A 126 2.52 8.72 4.20
N GLY A 127 1.26 8.52 3.82
CA GLY A 127 0.25 7.79 4.60
C GLY A 127 0.25 6.30 4.30
N ILE A 128 -0.04 5.47 5.32
CA ILE A 128 -0.36 4.06 5.15
C ILE A 128 -1.70 3.75 5.80
N ALA A 129 -2.52 2.96 5.11
CA ALA A 129 -3.80 2.47 5.59
C ALA A 129 -3.82 0.95 5.48
N SER A 130 -4.21 0.28 6.58
CA SER A 130 -4.47 -1.15 6.56
C SER A 130 -5.87 -1.42 6.03
N ALA A 131 -6.02 -2.49 5.26
CA ALA A 131 -7.29 -3.05 4.86
C ALA A 131 -7.26 -4.58 5.04
N PRO A 132 -8.41 -5.22 5.33
CA PRO A 132 -8.45 -6.66 5.54
C PRO A 132 -7.93 -7.44 4.35
N LEU A 133 -7.04 -8.41 4.63
CA LEU A 133 -6.59 -9.40 3.67
C LEU A 133 -7.68 -10.45 3.51
N ASP A 134 -8.35 -10.45 2.37
CA ASP A 134 -9.37 -11.43 1.98
C ASP A 134 -8.76 -12.43 1.01
N GLU A 135 -8.86 -13.72 1.32
CA GLU A 135 -8.20 -14.80 0.56
C GLU A 135 -8.61 -14.89 -0.91
N GLU A 136 -9.83 -14.48 -1.23
CA GLU A 136 -10.36 -14.60 -2.59
C GLU A 136 -10.00 -13.40 -3.46
N THR A 137 -9.84 -12.21 -2.86
CA THR A 137 -9.80 -10.95 -3.61
C THR A 137 -8.47 -10.19 -3.51
N TRP A 138 -7.56 -10.57 -2.63
CA TRP A 138 -6.34 -9.80 -2.38
C TRP A 138 -5.44 -9.65 -3.63
N MET A 139 -5.32 -10.71 -4.44
CA MET A 139 -4.51 -10.65 -5.67
C MET A 139 -5.10 -9.65 -6.67
N ASP A 140 -6.43 -9.67 -6.84
CA ASP A 140 -7.10 -8.75 -7.76
C ASP A 140 -7.03 -7.31 -7.29
N LYS A 141 -7.05 -7.06 -5.98
CA LYS A 141 -6.84 -5.72 -5.42
C LYS A 141 -5.44 -5.19 -5.72
N LEU A 142 -4.40 -6.04 -5.69
CA LEU A 142 -3.05 -5.66 -6.12
C LEU A 142 -2.98 -5.41 -7.63
N ARG A 143 -3.58 -6.29 -8.46
CA ARG A 143 -3.62 -6.16 -9.93
C ARG A 143 -4.28 -4.87 -10.38
N THR A 144 -5.38 -4.50 -9.73
CA THR A 144 -6.17 -3.31 -10.07
C THR A 144 -5.65 -2.03 -9.42
N GLY A 145 -4.62 -2.12 -8.57
CA GLY A 145 -4.07 -0.97 -7.85
C GLY A 145 -4.96 -0.44 -6.72
N GLN A 146 -6.01 -1.18 -6.33
CA GLN A 146 -6.83 -0.85 -5.17
C GLN A 146 -6.03 -0.98 -3.86
N ALA A 147 -5.04 -1.88 -3.85
CA ALA A 147 -4.01 -1.95 -2.83
C ALA A 147 -2.64 -1.97 -3.48
N GLN A 148 -1.64 -1.43 -2.81
CA GLN A 148 -0.27 -1.36 -3.31
C GLN A 148 0.60 -2.48 -2.74
N PHE A 149 0.26 -2.96 -1.54
CA PHE A 149 0.97 -4.02 -0.85
C PHE A 149 0.01 -5.02 -0.22
N ALA A 150 0.48 -6.26 -0.05
CA ALA A 150 -0.09 -7.23 0.87
C ALA A 150 1.00 -7.76 1.80
N VAL A 151 0.67 -7.95 3.08
CA VAL A 151 1.51 -8.63 4.06
C VAL A 151 0.91 -10.00 4.31
N ILE A 152 1.64 -11.04 3.95
CA ILE A 152 1.15 -12.43 3.94
C ILE A 152 2.05 -13.31 4.80
N GLU A 153 1.43 -14.01 5.73
CA GLU A 153 2.09 -15.05 6.50
C GLU A 153 1.92 -16.40 5.80
N ALA A 154 3.02 -17.06 5.45
CA ALA A 154 3.04 -18.33 4.75
C ALA A 154 4.30 -19.14 5.09
N VAL A 155 4.34 -20.40 4.66
CA VAL A 155 5.55 -21.24 4.77
C VAL A 155 6.57 -20.87 3.70
N ARG A 156 6.07 -20.50 2.53
CA ARG A 156 6.87 -20.06 1.37
C ARG A 156 6.06 -19.08 0.55
N GLY A 157 6.76 -18.24 -0.22
CA GLY A 157 6.13 -17.37 -1.23
C GLY A 157 5.53 -18.21 -2.37
N GLU A 158 4.52 -17.65 -3.00
CA GLU A 158 3.91 -18.24 -4.19
C GLU A 158 4.55 -17.67 -5.45
N GLU A 159 4.80 -18.52 -6.45
CA GLU A 159 5.27 -18.07 -7.74
C GLU A 159 4.09 -17.62 -8.60
N ALA A 160 3.95 -16.32 -8.77
CA ALA A 160 3.04 -15.72 -9.74
C ALA A 160 3.83 -14.73 -10.61
N ALA A 161 3.74 -14.86 -11.92
CA ALA A 161 4.55 -14.09 -12.88
C ALA A 161 4.38 -12.56 -12.77
N GLU A 162 3.33 -12.11 -12.14
CA GLU A 162 2.96 -10.69 -12.00
C GLU A 162 3.10 -10.15 -10.57
N LEU A 163 3.32 -11.04 -9.57
CA LEU A 163 3.47 -10.65 -8.18
C LEU A 163 4.90 -10.91 -7.71
N HIS A 164 5.47 -9.93 -7.04
CA HIS A 164 6.76 -10.08 -6.36
C HIS A 164 6.53 -10.37 -4.89
N TRP A 165 7.35 -11.26 -4.36
CA TRP A 165 7.35 -11.70 -2.98
C TRP A 165 8.72 -11.43 -2.36
N SER A 166 8.77 -10.58 -1.34
CA SER A 166 9.98 -10.34 -0.54
C SER A 166 9.76 -10.85 0.87
N GLU A 167 10.62 -11.76 1.30
CA GLU A 167 10.60 -12.23 2.69
C GLU A 167 11.07 -11.10 3.61
N LEU A 168 10.25 -10.75 4.61
CA LEU A 168 10.57 -9.73 5.59
C LEU A 168 11.22 -10.31 6.84
N PHE A 169 10.64 -11.38 7.38
CA PHE A 169 11.17 -12.06 8.57
C PHE A 169 10.59 -13.46 8.72
N GLU A 170 11.28 -14.28 9.47
CA GLU A 170 10.79 -15.57 9.95
C GLU A 170 10.19 -15.41 11.35
N ASP A 171 9.18 -16.23 11.67
CA ASP A 171 8.51 -16.25 12.97
C ASP A 171 8.30 -17.67 13.45
N GLU A 172 8.11 -17.84 14.74
CA GLU A 172 7.86 -19.13 15.39
C GLU A 172 6.57 -19.06 16.21
N TRP A 173 5.96 -20.21 16.45
CA TRP A 173 4.83 -20.28 17.37
C TRP A 173 5.29 -20.28 18.81
N VAL A 174 4.58 -19.55 19.68
CA VAL A 174 4.82 -19.52 21.12
C VAL A 174 3.48 -19.60 21.87
N THR A 175 3.46 -20.36 22.94
CA THR A 175 2.31 -20.43 23.85
C THR A 175 2.52 -19.45 25.00
N LEU A 176 1.50 -18.63 25.25
CA LEU A 176 1.46 -17.66 26.32
C LEU A 176 0.49 -18.13 27.41
N ALA A 177 0.79 -17.76 28.64
CA ALA A 177 -0.11 -17.88 29.78
C ALA A 177 -0.31 -16.51 30.44
N PRO A 178 -1.48 -16.23 31.00
CA PRO A 178 -1.65 -15.14 31.95
C PRO A 178 -0.65 -15.24 33.10
N THR A 179 -0.20 -14.11 33.64
CA THR A 179 0.75 -14.11 34.77
C THR A 179 0.21 -14.74 36.04
N SER A 180 -1.12 -14.86 36.14
CA SER A 180 -1.84 -15.56 37.22
C SER A 180 -1.99 -17.06 37.00
N HIS A 181 -1.65 -17.57 35.80
CA HIS A 181 -1.82 -18.98 35.46
C HIS A 181 -0.82 -19.86 36.21
N PRO A 182 -1.21 -21.06 36.73
CA PRO A 182 -0.33 -21.93 37.49
C PRO A 182 0.95 -22.36 36.75
N LEU A 183 0.88 -22.46 35.41
CA LEU A 183 2.03 -22.84 34.57
C LEU A 183 2.94 -21.65 34.26
N CYS A 184 2.55 -20.42 34.59
CA CYS A 184 3.38 -19.25 34.30
C CYS A 184 4.68 -19.27 35.11
N GLY A 185 5.83 -19.11 34.42
CA GLY A 185 7.15 -19.15 35.07
C GLY A 185 7.67 -20.54 35.39
N THR A 186 7.00 -21.61 34.91
CA THR A 186 7.46 -23.01 35.07
C THR A 186 7.86 -23.57 33.69
N ILE A 187 8.57 -24.70 33.73
CA ILE A 187 8.74 -25.55 32.54
C ILE A 187 7.73 -26.69 32.69
N PRO A 188 6.53 -26.56 32.04
CA PRO A 188 5.47 -27.52 32.27
C PRO A 188 5.78 -28.88 31.63
N SER A 189 5.33 -29.97 32.27
CA SER A 189 5.33 -31.28 31.63
C SER A 189 4.27 -31.38 30.55
N GLY A 190 4.40 -32.32 29.59
CA GLY A 190 3.40 -32.56 28.56
C GLY A 190 2.01 -32.85 29.13
N GLU A 191 1.93 -33.58 30.26
CA GLU A 191 0.68 -33.87 30.97
C GLU A 191 0.03 -32.59 31.54
N ALA A 192 0.83 -31.69 32.12
CA ALA A 192 0.34 -30.42 32.62
C ALA A 192 -0.14 -29.50 31.50
N MET A 193 0.51 -29.56 30.32
CA MET A 193 0.05 -28.83 29.13
C MET A 193 -1.25 -29.42 28.57
N ALA A 194 -1.36 -30.74 28.48
CA ALA A 194 -2.57 -31.42 27.98
C ALA A 194 -3.82 -31.17 28.83
N GLY A 195 -3.64 -30.98 30.15
CA GLY A 195 -4.73 -30.66 31.08
C GLY A 195 -5.10 -29.18 31.16
N ALA A 196 -4.34 -28.29 30.53
CA ALA A 196 -4.59 -26.86 30.58
C ALA A 196 -5.64 -26.40 29.54
N ALA A 197 -6.56 -25.53 29.98
CA ALA A 197 -7.48 -24.88 29.04
C ALA A 197 -6.71 -24.01 28.05
N HIS A 198 -7.05 -24.11 26.77
CA HIS A 198 -6.37 -23.40 25.68
C HIS A 198 -7.35 -22.68 24.76
N VAL A 199 -7.11 -21.38 24.51
CA VAL A 199 -7.84 -20.62 23.52
C VAL A 199 -7.16 -20.76 22.17
N LEU A 200 -7.87 -21.34 21.20
CA LEU A 200 -7.41 -21.53 19.83
C LEU A 200 -7.81 -20.35 18.97
N ILE A 201 -6.84 -19.68 18.37
CA ILE A 201 -7.05 -18.64 17.38
C ILE A 201 -6.88 -19.30 16.00
N ALA A 202 -7.85 -19.10 15.11
CA ALA A 202 -7.77 -19.66 13.76
C ALA A 202 -6.58 -19.05 13.01
N PRO A 203 -5.59 -19.85 12.58
CA PRO A 203 -4.47 -19.35 11.80
C PRO A 203 -4.89 -19.07 10.35
N PRO A 204 -4.08 -18.33 9.58
CA PRO A 204 -4.18 -18.34 8.13
C PRO A 204 -4.22 -19.77 7.58
N PRO A 205 -5.02 -20.05 6.53
CA PRO A 205 -5.13 -21.41 5.98
C PRO A 205 -3.78 -22.08 5.68
N GLN A 206 -2.82 -21.28 5.18
CA GLN A 206 -1.48 -21.72 4.81
C GLN A 206 -0.61 -22.13 6.00
N LEU A 207 -0.97 -21.73 7.21
CA LEU A 207 -0.22 -22.00 8.44
C LEU A 207 -0.90 -23.02 9.37
N ARG A 208 -2.02 -23.59 8.94
CA ARG A 208 -2.81 -24.51 9.77
C ARG A 208 -2.01 -25.74 10.21
N ASP A 209 -1.32 -26.35 9.27
CA ASP A 209 -0.56 -27.57 9.53
C ASP A 209 0.63 -27.31 10.47
N GLN A 210 1.29 -26.14 10.34
CA GLN A 210 2.40 -25.73 11.21
C GLN A 210 1.92 -25.51 12.64
N LEU A 211 0.76 -24.83 12.79
CA LEU A 211 0.19 -24.62 14.12
C LEU A 211 -0.22 -25.96 14.74
N HIS A 212 -0.87 -26.85 14.00
CA HIS A 212 -1.23 -28.18 14.51
C HIS A 212 0.01 -28.96 14.95
N ALA A 213 1.05 -29.03 14.10
CA ALA A 213 2.30 -29.69 14.44
C ALA A 213 2.99 -29.08 15.68
N TYR A 214 2.86 -27.78 15.89
CA TYR A 214 3.35 -27.11 17.10
C TYR A 214 2.52 -27.54 18.33
N LEU A 215 1.18 -27.49 18.23
CA LEU A 215 0.28 -27.85 19.33
C LEU A 215 0.44 -29.32 19.74
N ASP A 216 0.60 -30.22 18.75
CA ASP A 216 0.88 -31.65 19.01
C ASP A 216 2.16 -31.85 19.81
N ARG A 217 3.24 -31.17 19.42
CA ARG A 217 4.51 -31.24 20.15
C ARG A 217 4.41 -30.71 21.57
N MET A 218 3.59 -29.68 21.77
CA MET A 218 3.36 -29.08 23.09
C MET A 218 2.35 -29.86 23.93
N GLY A 219 1.72 -30.91 23.39
CA GLY A 219 0.70 -31.69 24.08
C GLY A 219 -0.65 -30.96 24.21
N LEU A 220 -0.92 -29.94 23.37
CA LEU A 220 -2.10 -29.05 23.48
C LEU A 220 -3.27 -29.48 22.58
N THR A 221 -3.20 -30.60 21.88
CA THR A 221 -4.17 -30.99 20.85
C THR A 221 -5.49 -31.55 21.36
N SER A 222 -5.57 -32.00 22.59
CA SER A 222 -6.70 -32.72 23.14
C SER A 222 -7.62 -31.89 24.05
N GLY A 223 -7.29 -30.63 24.30
CA GLY A 223 -8.08 -29.80 25.21
C GLY A 223 -9.41 -29.33 24.59
N GLU A 224 -10.49 -29.39 25.37
CA GLU A 224 -11.73 -28.65 25.10
C GLU A 224 -11.41 -27.13 25.09
N GLY A 225 -10.95 -26.62 23.96
CA GLY A 225 -10.50 -25.23 23.81
C GLY A 225 -11.58 -24.35 23.25
N MET A 226 -11.71 -23.14 23.79
CA MET A 226 -12.51 -22.08 23.16
C MET A 226 -11.85 -21.66 21.85
N ARG A 227 -12.63 -21.48 20.79
CA ARG A 227 -12.15 -20.96 19.51
C ARG A 227 -12.45 -19.48 19.39
N ALA A 228 -11.44 -18.67 19.14
CA ALA A 228 -11.58 -17.25 18.90
C ALA A 228 -11.53 -16.95 17.39
N SER A 229 -12.36 -16.04 16.95
CA SER A 229 -12.45 -15.63 15.54
C SER A 229 -11.40 -14.60 15.14
N SER A 230 -10.76 -13.92 16.10
CA SER A 230 -9.71 -12.92 15.86
C SER A 230 -8.60 -13.04 16.91
N LEU A 231 -7.44 -12.48 16.57
CA LEU A 231 -6.26 -12.50 17.44
C LEU A 231 -6.52 -11.78 18.77
N PHE A 232 -7.08 -10.56 18.71
CA PHE A 232 -7.36 -9.78 19.92
C PHE A 232 -8.43 -10.44 20.79
N ALA A 233 -9.48 -10.99 20.19
CA ALA A 233 -10.48 -11.73 20.96
C ALA A 233 -9.84 -12.95 21.66
N GLY A 234 -8.95 -13.66 20.97
CA GLY A 234 -8.23 -14.81 21.54
C GLY A 234 -7.36 -14.44 22.72
N LEU A 235 -6.56 -13.38 22.60
CA LEU A 235 -5.72 -12.88 23.69
C LEU A 235 -6.54 -12.42 24.90
N PHE A 236 -7.64 -11.73 24.65
CA PHE A 236 -8.51 -11.24 25.72
C PHE A 236 -9.26 -12.36 26.44
N LEU A 237 -9.76 -13.34 25.70
CA LEU A 237 -10.41 -14.54 26.25
C LEU A 237 -9.45 -15.37 27.07
N ALA A 238 -8.18 -15.51 26.63
CA ALA A 238 -7.17 -16.20 27.39
C ALA A 238 -6.91 -15.54 28.75
N LEU A 239 -6.89 -14.19 28.81
CA LEU A 239 -6.78 -13.45 30.07
C LEU A 239 -7.98 -13.65 30.96
N GLN A 240 -9.20 -13.55 30.43
CA GLN A 240 -10.43 -13.67 31.20
C GLN A 240 -10.66 -15.09 31.76
N ALA A 241 -10.36 -16.11 30.93
CA ALA A 241 -10.57 -17.51 31.31
C ALA A 241 -9.35 -18.10 32.03
N ASN A 242 -8.28 -17.31 32.27
CA ASN A 242 -7.01 -17.80 32.80
C ASN A 242 -6.48 -19.03 32.03
N SER A 243 -6.52 -18.97 30.70
CA SER A 243 -6.22 -20.07 29.78
C SER A 243 -4.95 -19.79 28.97
N LEU A 244 -4.37 -20.83 28.41
CA LEU A 244 -3.25 -20.71 27.47
C LEU A 244 -3.74 -20.15 26.12
N VAL A 245 -2.83 -19.54 25.38
CA VAL A 245 -3.06 -19.09 24.00
C VAL A 245 -1.77 -19.20 23.19
N THR A 246 -1.87 -19.69 21.95
CA THR A 246 -0.71 -19.81 21.05
C THR A 246 -0.79 -18.77 19.95
N VAL A 247 0.32 -18.04 19.78
CA VAL A 247 0.46 -16.94 18.82
C VAL A 247 1.86 -16.95 18.20
N PRO A 248 2.11 -16.21 17.10
CA PRO A 248 3.47 -15.96 16.63
C PRO A 248 4.33 -15.22 17.66
N ALA A 249 5.62 -15.49 17.68
CA ALA A 249 6.56 -14.87 18.63
C ALA A 249 6.65 -13.34 18.48
N SER A 250 6.52 -12.83 17.25
CA SER A 250 6.41 -11.39 16.98
C SER A 250 5.23 -10.77 17.72
N VAL A 251 4.08 -11.44 17.67
CA VAL A 251 2.86 -11.05 18.40
C VAL A 251 3.12 -11.08 19.91
N ALA A 252 3.67 -12.17 20.42
CA ALA A 252 3.99 -12.30 21.83
C ALA A 252 4.91 -11.19 22.32
N LYS A 253 5.93 -10.82 21.53
CA LYS A 253 6.85 -9.71 21.82
C LYS A 253 6.14 -8.37 21.86
N ALA A 254 5.20 -8.13 20.93
CA ALA A 254 4.45 -6.88 20.86
C ALA A 254 3.45 -6.75 22.03
N VAL A 255 2.66 -7.79 22.31
CA VAL A 255 1.58 -7.72 23.30
C VAL A 255 2.05 -7.76 24.76
N ARG A 256 3.19 -8.40 25.06
CA ARG A 256 3.69 -8.54 26.46
C ARG A 256 3.96 -7.21 27.16
N ARG A 257 4.11 -6.11 26.41
CA ARG A 257 4.29 -4.76 26.97
C ARG A 257 2.98 -4.15 27.45
N HIS A 258 1.86 -4.69 27.01
CA HIS A 258 0.52 -4.13 27.23
C HIS A 258 -0.41 -5.10 27.95
N LEU A 259 -0.17 -6.40 27.81
CA LEU A 259 -1.00 -7.45 28.39
C LEU A 259 -0.18 -8.29 29.38
N PRO A 260 -0.78 -8.72 30.50
CA PRO A 260 -0.12 -9.57 31.50
C PRO A 260 -0.02 -11.04 31.04
N LEU A 261 0.60 -11.24 29.89
CA LEU A 261 0.85 -12.54 29.26
C LEU A 261 2.35 -12.81 29.21
N LYS A 262 2.75 -14.05 29.50
CA LYS A 262 4.15 -14.49 29.43
C LYS A 262 4.27 -15.80 28.66
N PRO A 263 5.36 -15.99 27.90
CA PRO A 263 5.67 -17.29 27.29
C PRO A 263 5.82 -18.37 28.37
N ILE A 264 5.33 -19.56 28.04
CA ILE A 264 5.54 -20.78 28.83
C ILE A 264 6.20 -21.85 27.95
N GLY A 265 7.01 -22.70 28.60
CA GLY A 265 7.83 -23.68 27.89
C GLY A 265 9.08 -23.07 27.26
N GLY A 266 9.98 -23.91 26.78
CA GLY A 266 11.17 -23.52 26.03
C GLY A 266 10.81 -23.15 24.58
N ALA A 267 11.69 -22.43 23.90
CA ALA A 267 11.56 -22.19 22.47
C ALA A 267 11.45 -23.53 21.72
N SER A 268 10.31 -23.80 21.13
CA SER A 268 10.10 -25.00 20.31
C SER A 268 10.66 -24.73 18.92
N LYS A 269 11.93 -25.05 18.72
CA LYS A 269 12.52 -24.97 17.37
C LYS A 269 11.75 -25.89 16.40
N GLY A 270 11.20 -25.32 15.33
CA GLY A 270 10.79 -26.15 14.22
C GLY A 270 9.44 -25.94 13.55
N ALA A 271 8.67 -24.92 13.87
CA ALA A 271 7.52 -24.52 13.06
C ALA A 271 7.72 -23.07 12.64
N ILE A 272 8.64 -22.88 11.69
CA ILE A 272 8.95 -21.56 11.15
C ILE A 272 7.86 -21.15 10.19
N THR A 273 7.30 -19.99 10.41
CA THR A 273 6.44 -19.28 9.47
C THR A 273 7.20 -18.09 8.93
N LYS A 274 6.84 -17.63 7.74
CA LYS A 274 7.49 -16.48 7.10
C LYS A 274 6.47 -15.41 6.83
N THR A 275 6.87 -14.18 7.00
CA THR A 275 6.08 -13.01 6.61
C THR A 275 6.67 -12.41 5.36
N PHE A 276 5.84 -12.24 4.35
CA PHE A 276 6.20 -11.70 3.04
C PHE A 276 5.51 -10.37 2.80
N LEU A 277 6.25 -9.46 2.16
CA LEU A 277 5.70 -8.30 1.47
C LEU A 277 5.45 -8.68 0.01
N VAL A 278 4.23 -8.46 -0.44
CA VAL A 278 3.80 -8.80 -1.81
C VAL A 278 3.30 -7.56 -2.53
N TRP A 279 3.67 -7.40 -3.80
CA TRP A 279 3.19 -6.31 -4.65
C TRP A 279 3.09 -6.74 -6.11
N HIS A 280 2.34 -5.99 -6.90
CA HIS A 280 2.23 -6.21 -8.33
C HIS A 280 3.38 -5.53 -9.09
N ARG A 281 3.94 -6.20 -10.13
CA ARG A 281 5.07 -5.71 -10.93
C ARG A 281 4.89 -4.33 -11.56
N SER A 282 3.66 -3.84 -11.73
CA SER A 282 3.40 -2.49 -12.23
C SER A 282 4.01 -1.40 -11.34
N MET A 283 4.30 -1.72 -10.08
CA MET A 283 4.90 -0.80 -9.09
C MET A 283 6.43 -0.84 -9.06
N ASP A 284 7.09 -1.68 -9.89
CA ASP A 284 8.54 -1.87 -9.83
C ASP A 284 9.34 -0.60 -10.12
N ARG A 285 8.81 0.24 -11.02
CA ARG A 285 9.46 1.49 -11.44
C ARG A 285 9.06 2.71 -10.63
N ASP A 286 8.14 2.56 -9.68
CA ASP A 286 7.72 3.64 -8.80
C ASP A 286 8.76 3.81 -7.68
N GLU A 287 9.50 4.90 -7.71
CA GLU A 287 10.60 5.18 -6.75
C GLU A 287 10.09 5.31 -5.31
N CYS A 288 8.90 5.90 -5.11
CA CYS A 288 8.29 6.01 -3.79
C CYS A 288 7.90 4.63 -3.25
N HIS A 289 7.30 3.78 -4.11
CA HIS A 289 6.97 2.41 -3.76
C HIS A 289 8.23 1.57 -3.46
N ALA A 290 9.31 1.74 -4.26
CA ALA A 290 10.59 1.07 -4.03
C ALA A 290 11.21 1.49 -2.69
N TRP A 291 11.21 2.78 -2.40
CA TRP A 291 11.69 3.30 -1.11
C TRP A 291 10.87 2.76 0.06
N LEU A 292 9.54 2.69 -0.08
CA LEU A 292 8.67 2.17 0.98
C LEU A 292 8.91 0.67 1.24
N ARG A 293 9.25 -0.15 0.22
CA ARG A 293 9.66 -1.55 0.42
C ARG A 293 10.84 -1.65 1.38
N HIS A 294 11.87 -0.82 1.22
CA HIS A 294 13.02 -0.80 2.15
C HIS A 294 12.62 -0.34 3.56
N GLN A 295 11.59 0.50 3.68
CA GLN A 295 11.10 0.87 5.02
C GLN A 295 10.36 -0.30 5.70
N PHE A 296 9.67 -1.16 4.95
CA PHE A 296 9.11 -2.40 5.49
C PHE A 296 10.19 -3.33 6.03
N GLU A 297 11.26 -3.56 5.27
CA GLU A 297 12.41 -4.36 5.71
C GLU A 297 13.02 -3.81 7.00
N ALA A 298 13.20 -2.49 7.07
CA ALA A 298 13.77 -1.82 8.23
C ALA A 298 12.82 -1.74 9.45
N ALA A 299 11.52 -1.93 9.24
CA ALA A 299 10.50 -1.98 10.30
C ALA A 299 10.21 -3.42 10.77
N ALA A 300 10.72 -4.43 10.05
CA ALA A 300 10.51 -5.82 10.38
C ALA A 300 10.97 -6.12 11.83
N PRO A 301 10.17 -6.87 12.60
CA PRO A 301 10.53 -7.18 13.98
C PRO A 301 11.80 -8.03 14.01
N ASN A 302 12.79 -7.61 14.82
CA ASN A 302 13.93 -8.46 15.11
C ASN A 302 13.47 -9.53 16.11
N ILE A 303 13.24 -10.73 15.59
CA ILE A 303 12.87 -11.91 16.38
C ILE A 303 14.19 -12.64 16.64
N GLU A 304 14.92 -12.22 17.70
CA GLU A 304 16.03 -13.01 18.19
C GLU A 304 15.47 -14.32 18.75
N PRO A 305 16.11 -15.46 18.39
CA PRO A 305 15.68 -16.77 18.84
C PRO A 305 15.74 -16.98 20.36
#